data_8d174420f0f921995c2d64dce27ab21d
#
_entry.id   8d174420f0f921995c2d64dce27ab21d
#
_cell.length_a   1.000
_cell.length_b   1.000
_cell.length_c   1.000
_cell.angle_alpha   90.00
_cell.angle_beta   90.00
_cell.angle_gamma   90.00
#
_symmetry.space_group_name_H-M   'P 1'
#
loop_
_entity.id
_entity.type
_entity.pdbx_description
1 polymer ?
#
loop_
_entity_poly.entity_id
_entity_poly.type
_entity_poly.pdbx_seq_one_letter_code
_entity_poly.pdbx_strand_id
1 'polypeptide(L)'
;IHLMETIYLCIVIFLFVLAVFDLIVGVSNDAVNFLQSAVGAKAASFKTVLFIAGIGVFIGASLSNGMMDIARHGIYQPEHFYFAEIMCILLAVMLTDVVLLDVFNTMGMPTSTTVSMVFELLGGTFALALIKVHGSDTLGFGDLINTDKALSVIMGIFLSVAIAFFFGMLVQWLARVVFTFNYTKKMKYSIGIFGGIAATSIIYFMLIKGLK
;
A
#
# COMPACT_ATOMS: atom_id res chain seq x y z
N ILE A 1 29.58 20.45 -11.51
CA ILE A 1 28.41 19.83 -12.20
C ILE A 1 28.58 18.31 -12.15
N HIS A 2 29.67 17.70 -12.63
CA HIS A 2 29.90 16.26 -12.64
C HIS A 2 29.77 15.58 -11.25
N LEU A 3 30.23 16.23 -10.18
CA LEU A 3 30.13 15.65 -8.81
C LEU A 3 28.69 15.54 -8.35
N MET A 4 27.88 16.56 -8.61
CA MET A 4 26.44 16.55 -8.25
C MET A 4 25.67 15.49 -9.06
N GLU A 5 25.93 15.36 -10.35
CA GLU A 5 25.34 14.32 -11.20
C GLU A 5 25.69 12.92 -10.69
N THR A 6 26.94 12.71 -10.28
CA THR A 6 27.40 11.42 -9.72
C THR A 6 26.69 11.11 -8.40
N ILE A 7 26.52 12.10 -7.51
CA ILE A 7 25.82 11.93 -6.24
C ILE A 7 24.36 11.54 -6.48
N TYR A 8 23.65 12.24 -7.38
CA TYR A 8 22.27 11.89 -7.71
C TYR A 8 22.15 10.51 -8.34
N LEU A 9 23.08 10.13 -9.21
CA LEU A 9 23.11 8.78 -9.77
C LEU A 9 23.29 7.72 -8.67
N CYS A 10 24.20 7.94 -7.73
CA CYS A 10 24.38 7.02 -6.58
C CYS A 10 23.11 6.91 -5.74
N ILE A 11 22.43 8.03 -5.46
CA ILE A 11 21.17 8.02 -4.71
C ILE A 11 20.09 7.24 -5.47
N VAL A 12 19.95 7.45 -6.78
CA VAL A 12 18.97 6.73 -7.61
C VAL A 12 19.25 5.23 -7.63
N ILE A 13 20.51 4.82 -7.78
CA ILE A 13 20.88 3.39 -7.71
C ILE A 13 20.54 2.83 -6.33
N PHE A 14 20.84 3.55 -5.26
CA PHE A 14 20.54 3.13 -3.92
C PHE A 14 19.04 3.04 -3.66
N LEU A 15 18.25 4.01 -4.13
CA LEU A 15 16.79 3.97 -4.09
C LEU A 15 16.23 2.75 -4.86
N PHE A 16 16.83 2.41 -5.99
CA PHE A 16 16.43 1.22 -6.73
C PHE A 16 16.68 -0.07 -5.94
N VAL A 17 17.84 -0.16 -5.28
CA VAL A 17 18.16 -1.29 -4.39
C VAL A 17 17.17 -1.35 -3.23
N LEU A 18 16.89 -0.22 -2.58
CA LEU A 18 15.89 -0.14 -1.50
C LEU A 18 14.50 -0.56 -1.98
N ALA A 19 14.10 -0.15 -3.19
CA ALA A 19 12.81 -0.53 -3.76
C ALA A 19 12.68 -2.05 -3.94
N VAL A 20 13.77 -2.75 -4.29
CA VAL A 20 13.77 -4.22 -4.35
C VAL A 20 13.59 -4.83 -2.96
N PHE A 21 14.29 -4.31 -1.95
CA PHE A 21 14.12 -4.76 -0.56
C PHE A 21 12.71 -4.47 -0.04
N ASP A 22 12.21 -3.27 -0.27
CA ASP A 22 10.87 -2.87 0.11
C ASP A 22 9.80 -3.77 -0.51
N LEU A 23 9.94 -4.10 -1.80
CA LEU A 23 9.06 -5.05 -2.46
C LEU A 23 9.07 -6.43 -1.79
N ILE A 24 10.25 -6.92 -1.38
CA ILE A 24 10.38 -8.21 -0.70
C ILE A 24 9.69 -8.17 0.67
N VAL A 25 9.94 -7.13 1.45
CA VAL A 25 9.43 -7.00 2.82
C VAL A 25 7.92 -6.70 2.79
N GLY A 26 7.47 -5.79 1.93
CA GLY A 26 6.08 -5.40 1.78
C GLY A 26 5.21 -6.53 1.25
N VAL A 27 5.62 -7.23 0.20
CA VAL A 27 4.89 -8.41 -0.31
C VAL A 27 4.82 -9.50 0.75
N SER A 28 5.88 -9.71 1.53
CA SER A 28 5.88 -10.69 2.62
C SER A 28 4.88 -10.32 3.70
N ASN A 29 4.76 -9.05 4.05
CA ASN A 29 3.80 -8.55 5.03
C ASN A 29 2.35 -8.68 4.53
N ASP A 30 2.08 -8.23 3.32
CA ASP A 30 0.75 -8.26 2.72
C ASP A 30 0.28 -9.67 2.38
N ALA A 31 1.19 -10.58 1.98
CA ALA A 31 0.86 -11.95 1.60
C ALA A 31 0.12 -12.72 2.70
N VAL A 32 0.44 -12.48 3.97
CA VAL A 32 -0.23 -13.11 5.11
C VAL A 32 -1.72 -12.80 5.08
N ASN A 33 -2.12 -11.58 4.78
CA ASN A 33 -3.53 -11.15 4.79
C ASN A 33 -4.37 -11.85 3.72
N PHE A 34 -3.77 -12.21 2.59
CA PHE A 34 -4.47 -12.83 1.46
C PHE A 34 -4.33 -14.35 1.42
N LEU A 35 -3.20 -14.89 1.83
CA LEU A 35 -2.87 -16.30 1.62
C LEU A 35 -3.14 -17.19 2.84
N GLN A 36 -3.21 -16.62 4.04
CA GLN A 36 -3.37 -17.41 5.28
C GLN A 36 -4.62 -18.29 5.27
N SER A 37 -5.72 -17.81 4.69
CA SER A 37 -6.97 -18.59 4.58
C SER A 37 -6.82 -19.79 3.64
N ALA A 38 -6.16 -19.63 2.51
CA ALA A 38 -5.91 -20.70 1.54
C ALA A 38 -4.93 -21.74 2.09
N VAL A 39 -3.87 -21.28 2.78
CA VAL A 39 -2.88 -22.14 3.44
C VAL A 39 -3.50 -22.87 4.63
N GLY A 40 -4.24 -22.17 5.48
CA GLY A 40 -4.92 -22.75 6.64
C GLY A 40 -6.00 -23.76 6.27
N ALA A 41 -6.76 -23.50 5.23
CA ALA A 41 -7.76 -24.43 4.69
C ALA A 41 -7.15 -25.59 3.89
N LYS A 42 -5.82 -25.59 3.66
CA LYS A 42 -5.13 -26.57 2.80
C LYS A 42 -5.78 -26.70 1.41
N ALA A 43 -6.23 -25.57 0.86
CA ALA A 43 -6.94 -25.52 -0.42
C ALA A 43 -6.09 -26.02 -1.60
N ALA A 44 -4.77 -25.80 -1.52
CA ALA A 44 -3.78 -26.29 -2.47
C ALA A 44 -2.42 -26.47 -1.75
N SER A 45 -1.42 -27.02 -2.46
CA SER A 45 -0.06 -27.09 -1.93
C SER A 45 0.51 -25.68 -1.71
N PHE A 46 1.35 -25.48 -0.70
CA PHE A 46 1.96 -24.19 -0.39
C PHE A 46 2.66 -23.58 -1.62
N LYS A 47 3.39 -24.40 -2.39
CA LYS A 47 4.06 -23.96 -3.63
C LYS A 47 3.08 -23.47 -4.69
N THR A 48 1.94 -24.14 -4.83
CA THR A 48 0.88 -23.75 -5.78
C THR A 48 0.25 -22.41 -5.36
N VAL A 49 -0.03 -22.25 -4.06
CA VAL A 49 -0.57 -20.99 -3.52
C VAL A 49 0.37 -19.83 -3.80
N LEU A 50 1.68 -19.99 -3.50
CA LEU A 50 2.69 -18.97 -3.77
C LEU A 50 2.86 -18.65 -5.25
N PHE A 51 2.82 -19.66 -6.12
CA PHE A 51 2.94 -19.45 -7.56
C PHE A 51 1.76 -18.63 -8.12
N ILE A 52 0.54 -18.95 -7.72
CA ILE A 52 -0.67 -18.20 -8.11
C ILE A 52 -0.62 -16.78 -7.55
N ALA A 53 -0.19 -16.62 -6.29
CA ALA A 53 -0.03 -15.32 -5.68
C ALA A 53 1.01 -14.45 -6.42
N GLY A 54 2.15 -15.04 -6.81
CA GLY A 54 3.17 -14.35 -7.58
C GLY A 54 2.66 -13.82 -8.92
N ILE A 55 1.87 -14.62 -9.65
CA ILE A 55 1.20 -14.18 -10.88
C ILE A 55 0.24 -13.02 -10.57
N GLY A 56 -0.56 -13.14 -9.50
CA GLY A 56 -1.50 -12.10 -9.08
C GLY A 56 -0.81 -10.78 -8.75
N VAL A 57 0.30 -10.82 -8.00
CA VAL A 57 1.12 -9.64 -7.68
C VAL A 57 1.70 -9.01 -8.93
N PHE A 58 2.22 -9.82 -9.86
CA PHE A 58 2.77 -9.32 -11.12
C PHE A 58 1.73 -8.58 -11.97
N ILE A 59 0.54 -9.17 -12.12
CA ILE A 59 -0.59 -8.53 -12.83
C ILE A 59 -1.03 -7.27 -12.11
N GLY A 60 -1.20 -7.33 -10.78
CA GLY A 60 -1.61 -6.20 -9.96
C GLY A 60 -0.63 -5.03 -10.04
N ALA A 61 0.66 -5.29 -9.94
CA ALA A 61 1.70 -4.27 -10.08
C ALA A 61 1.70 -3.62 -11.48
N SER A 62 1.46 -4.42 -12.52
CA SER A 62 1.39 -3.92 -13.90
C SER A 62 0.18 -2.99 -14.15
N LEU A 63 -0.85 -3.07 -13.31
CA LEU A 63 -2.10 -2.31 -13.43
C LEU A 63 -2.27 -1.23 -12.34
N SER A 64 -1.22 -0.89 -11.58
CA SER A 64 -1.33 -0.08 -10.35
C SER A 64 -1.00 1.42 -10.51
N ASN A 65 -1.20 2.01 -11.67
CA ASN A 65 -0.81 3.41 -11.95
C ASN A 65 -1.46 4.45 -11.02
N GLY A 66 -2.70 4.23 -10.58
CA GLY A 66 -3.45 5.19 -9.77
C GLY A 66 -2.86 5.47 -8.37
N MET A 67 -2.17 4.52 -7.76
CA MET A 67 -1.53 4.70 -6.45
C MET A 67 -0.29 5.60 -6.53
N MET A 68 0.42 5.55 -7.66
CA MET A 68 1.62 6.37 -7.89
C MET A 68 1.30 7.86 -7.93
N ASP A 69 0.12 8.24 -8.39
CA ASP A 69 -0.29 9.65 -8.48
C ASP A 69 -0.47 10.29 -7.10
N ILE A 70 -1.00 9.55 -6.13
CA ILE A 70 -1.13 10.01 -4.75
C ILE A 70 0.23 10.29 -4.12
N ALA A 71 1.22 9.41 -4.37
CA ALA A 71 2.57 9.60 -3.87
C ALA A 71 3.27 10.81 -4.51
N ARG A 72 3.01 11.08 -5.79
CA ARG A 72 3.67 12.17 -6.53
C ARG A 72 3.09 13.56 -6.25
N HIS A 73 1.78 13.69 -6.08
CA HIS A 73 1.07 14.98 -6.06
C HIS A 73 0.10 15.14 -4.89
N GLY A 74 0.02 14.14 -3.99
CA GLY A 74 -1.04 14.10 -2.99
C GLY A 74 -0.72 14.85 -1.70
N ILE A 75 0.51 14.82 -1.21
CA ILE A 75 0.83 15.20 0.17
C ILE A 75 1.64 16.48 0.24
N TYR A 76 2.60 16.69 -0.65
CA TYR A 76 3.42 17.88 -0.71
C TYR A 76 3.16 18.67 -2.01
N GLN A 77 3.54 19.94 -2.01
CA GLN A 77 3.45 20.82 -3.18
C GLN A 77 4.82 20.84 -3.87
N PRO A 78 5.01 20.09 -4.99
CA PRO A 78 6.32 19.92 -5.62
C PRO A 78 6.98 21.24 -6.06
N GLU A 79 6.16 22.26 -6.32
CA GLU A 79 6.58 23.58 -6.81
C GLU A 79 7.49 24.31 -5.80
N HIS A 80 7.37 23.99 -4.51
CA HIS A 80 8.13 24.61 -3.44
C HIS A 80 9.36 23.81 -2.98
N PHE A 81 9.62 22.64 -3.63
CA PHE A 81 10.75 21.78 -3.28
C PHE A 81 11.75 21.67 -4.42
N TYR A 82 13.03 21.79 -4.08
CA TYR A 82 14.11 21.48 -5.02
C TYR A 82 14.22 19.97 -5.23
N PHE A 83 14.72 19.56 -6.38
CA PHE A 83 14.93 18.15 -6.71
C PHE A 83 15.73 17.40 -5.64
N ALA A 84 16.80 18.01 -5.10
CA ALA A 84 17.59 17.43 -4.01
C ALA A 84 16.77 17.17 -2.75
N GLU A 85 15.85 18.06 -2.40
CA GLU A 85 14.98 17.95 -1.24
C GLU A 85 13.97 16.81 -1.40
N ILE A 86 13.38 16.68 -2.60
CA ILE A 86 12.49 15.56 -2.93
C ILE A 86 13.24 14.23 -2.86
N MET A 87 14.46 14.18 -3.37
CA MET A 87 15.31 12.99 -3.25
C MET A 87 15.60 12.60 -1.81
N CYS A 88 15.81 13.58 -0.93
CA CYS A 88 15.98 13.32 0.51
C CYS A 88 14.70 12.77 1.16
N ILE A 89 13.52 13.32 0.82
CA ILE A 89 12.23 12.81 1.30
C ILE A 89 12.06 11.36 0.86
N LEU A 90 12.24 11.06 -0.43
CA LEU A 90 12.06 9.73 -0.97
C LEU A 90 13.03 8.72 -0.35
N LEU A 91 14.28 9.14 -0.13
CA LEU A 91 15.28 8.29 0.52
C LEU A 91 14.90 8.00 1.97
N ALA A 92 14.42 9.00 2.71
CA ALA A 92 13.96 8.82 4.09
C ALA A 92 12.75 7.88 4.16
N VAL A 93 11.78 8.06 3.26
CA VAL A 93 10.58 7.18 3.17
C VAL A 93 11.00 5.75 2.91
N MET A 94 11.79 5.48 1.86
CA MET A 94 12.19 4.13 1.49
C MET A 94 13.02 3.43 2.58
N LEU A 95 13.90 4.17 3.25
CA LEU A 95 14.68 3.61 4.38
C LEU A 95 13.79 3.27 5.57
N THR A 96 12.84 4.14 5.88
CA THR A 96 11.91 3.96 7.00
C THR A 96 10.99 2.78 6.74
N ASP A 97 10.40 2.71 5.53
CA ASP A 97 9.45 1.67 5.16
C ASP A 97 10.09 0.27 5.20
N VAL A 98 11.27 0.10 4.60
CA VAL A 98 12.01 -1.17 4.67
C VAL A 98 12.26 -1.61 6.12
N VAL A 99 12.73 -0.70 6.98
CA VAL A 99 13.04 -1.02 8.38
C VAL A 99 11.76 -1.30 9.16
N LEU A 100 10.72 -0.47 8.98
CA LEU A 100 9.46 -0.60 9.69
C LEU A 100 8.76 -1.91 9.32
N LEU A 101 8.66 -2.23 8.04
CA LEU A 101 8.03 -3.46 7.59
C LEU A 101 8.80 -4.70 8.01
N ASP A 102 10.13 -4.67 8.01
CA ASP A 102 10.97 -5.77 8.51
C ASP A 102 10.74 -6.03 10.00
N VAL A 103 10.65 -4.97 10.80
CA VAL A 103 10.31 -5.07 12.23
C VAL A 103 8.92 -5.67 12.41
N PHE A 104 7.90 -5.20 11.69
CA PHE A 104 6.54 -5.76 11.77
C PHE A 104 6.49 -7.21 11.31
N ASN A 105 7.21 -7.59 10.26
CA ASN A 105 7.32 -8.98 9.81
C ASN A 105 7.96 -9.86 10.88
N THR A 106 9.04 -9.41 11.50
CA THR A 106 9.73 -10.13 12.58
C THR A 106 8.84 -10.33 13.80
N MET A 107 8.00 -9.33 14.12
CA MET A 107 7.03 -9.40 15.22
C MET A 107 5.76 -10.17 14.86
N GLY A 108 5.59 -10.58 13.61
CA GLY A 108 4.38 -11.27 13.13
C GLY A 108 3.14 -10.38 13.10
N MET A 109 3.33 -9.07 12.96
CA MET A 109 2.25 -8.09 12.91
C MET A 109 2.03 -7.62 11.46
N PRO A 110 0.97 -8.09 10.79
CA PRO A 110 0.62 -7.58 9.47
C PRO A 110 0.17 -6.11 9.57
N THR A 111 0.68 -5.30 8.67
CA THR A 111 0.34 -3.88 8.58
C THR A 111 -0.11 -3.52 7.16
N SER A 112 -0.52 -2.28 6.94
CA SER A 112 -0.84 -1.78 5.61
C SER A 112 0.34 -0.99 5.05
N THR A 113 1.00 -1.52 4.03
CA THR A 113 2.11 -0.87 3.33
C THR A 113 1.70 0.48 2.73
N THR A 114 0.47 0.61 2.22
CA THR A 114 -0.07 1.87 1.72
C THR A 114 -0.19 2.93 2.81
N VAL A 115 -0.66 2.54 4.00
CA VAL A 115 -0.78 3.46 5.14
C VAL A 115 0.60 3.88 5.63
N SER A 116 1.54 2.94 5.75
CA SER A 116 2.94 3.19 6.10
C SER A 116 3.53 4.27 5.19
N MET A 117 3.53 4.02 3.88
CA MET A 117 4.07 4.94 2.87
C MET A 117 3.45 6.35 2.95
N VAL A 118 2.14 6.46 3.14
CA VAL A 118 1.46 7.76 3.24
C VAL A 118 1.93 8.55 4.47
N PHE A 119 2.02 7.89 5.63
CA PHE A 119 2.46 8.56 6.85
C PHE A 119 3.96 8.86 6.85
N GLU A 120 4.77 8.03 6.24
CA GLU A 120 6.20 8.28 6.06
C GLU A 120 6.46 9.45 5.13
N LEU A 121 5.73 9.51 4.01
CA LEU A 121 5.80 10.64 3.08
C LEU A 121 5.35 11.94 3.75
N LEU A 122 4.28 11.89 4.54
CA LEU A 122 3.82 13.03 5.33
C LEU A 122 4.87 13.44 6.37
N GLY A 123 5.47 12.47 7.08
CA GLY A 123 6.51 12.73 8.09
C GLY A 123 7.78 13.32 7.48
N GLY A 124 8.27 12.76 6.38
CA GLY A 124 9.44 13.29 5.66
C GLY A 124 9.22 14.69 5.12
N THR A 125 8.05 14.93 4.53
CA THR A 125 7.64 16.26 4.05
C THR A 125 7.51 17.26 5.20
N PHE A 126 6.90 16.87 6.32
CA PHE A 126 6.74 17.70 7.49
C PHE A 126 8.09 18.09 8.10
N ALA A 127 9.02 17.15 8.23
CA ALA A 127 10.36 17.40 8.75
C ALA A 127 11.11 18.42 7.87
N LEU A 128 11.04 18.28 6.55
CA LEU A 128 11.68 19.22 5.64
C LEU A 128 10.98 20.58 5.63
N ALA A 129 9.66 20.60 5.71
CA ALA A 129 8.88 21.84 5.83
C ALA A 129 9.24 22.61 7.10
N LEU A 130 9.45 21.93 8.24
CA LEU A 130 9.94 22.55 9.47
C LEU A 130 11.27 23.28 9.25
N ILE A 131 12.22 22.62 8.58
CA ILE A 131 13.54 23.21 8.29
C ILE A 131 13.40 24.45 7.40
N LYS A 132 12.57 24.37 6.35
CA LYS A 132 12.36 25.47 5.40
C LYS A 132 11.64 26.65 6.02
N VAL A 133 10.60 26.43 6.78
CA VAL A 133 9.86 27.50 7.48
C VAL A 133 10.74 28.20 8.53
N HIS A 134 11.58 27.42 9.24
CA HIS A 134 12.50 28.02 10.22
C HIS A 134 13.64 28.83 9.59
N GLY A 135 14.00 28.51 8.34
CA GLY A 135 15.04 29.22 7.59
C GLY A 135 14.55 30.35 6.67
N SER A 136 13.22 30.62 6.65
CA SER A 136 12.62 31.59 5.71
C SER A 136 11.50 32.36 6.41
N ASP A 137 11.53 33.67 6.35
CA ASP A 137 10.49 34.55 6.94
C ASP A 137 9.20 34.65 6.09
N THR A 138 9.18 34.02 4.90
CA THR A 138 8.12 34.19 3.90
C THR A 138 7.31 32.93 3.62
N LEU A 139 7.78 31.75 4.01
CA LEU A 139 7.13 30.47 3.74
C LEU A 139 6.36 29.97 4.96
N GLY A 140 5.07 29.63 4.73
CA GLY A 140 4.22 28.95 5.73
C GLY A 140 4.12 27.46 5.49
N PHE A 141 3.69 26.70 6.50
CA PHE A 141 3.43 25.26 6.35
C PHE A 141 2.39 24.93 5.27
N GLY A 142 1.38 25.78 5.11
CA GLY A 142 0.32 25.61 4.12
C GLY A 142 0.82 25.73 2.67
N ASP A 143 1.96 26.39 2.46
CA ASP A 143 2.57 26.53 1.13
C ASP A 143 3.37 25.27 0.74
N LEU A 144 3.81 24.49 1.71
CA LEU A 144 4.68 23.34 1.53
C LEU A 144 3.91 22.01 1.56
N ILE A 145 2.93 21.92 2.45
CA ILE A 145 2.13 20.71 2.67
C ILE A 145 0.70 20.98 2.21
N ASN A 146 0.17 20.06 1.39
CA ASN A 146 -1.23 20.10 1.02
C ASN A 146 -2.07 19.51 2.17
N THR A 147 -2.36 20.35 3.17
CA THR A 147 -3.06 19.96 4.40
C THR A 147 -4.44 19.39 4.14
N ASP A 148 -5.18 19.93 3.17
CA ASP A 148 -6.52 19.47 2.83
C ASP A 148 -6.48 18.05 2.22
N LYS A 149 -5.56 17.79 1.30
CA LYS A 149 -5.35 16.46 0.75
C LYS A 149 -4.81 15.47 1.78
N ALA A 150 -3.83 15.87 2.59
CA ALA A 150 -3.30 15.03 3.66
C ALA A 150 -4.39 14.62 4.64
N LEU A 151 -5.21 15.58 5.09
CA LEU A 151 -6.35 15.31 5.98
C LEU A 151 -7.39 14.41 5.30
N SER A 152 -7.71 14.66 4.04
CA SER A 152 -8.65 13.85 3.26
C SER A 152 -8.17 12.40 3.12
N VAL A 153 -6.87 12.18 2.89
CA VAL A 153 -6.28 10.83 2.83
C VAL A 153 -6.35 10.14 4.18
N ILE A 154 -5.97 10.81 5.26
CA ILE A 154 -6.03 10.28 6.63
C ILE A 154 -7.47 9.90 7.00
N MET A 155 -8.42 10.81 6.77
CA MET A 155 -9.84 10.53 7.04
C MET A 155 -10.37 9.39 6.17
N GLY A 156 -9.94 9.31 4.92
CA GLY A 156 -10.25 8.20 4.00
C GLY A 156 -9.76 6.85 4.52
N ILE A 157 -8.54 6.80 5.09
CA ILE A 157 -7.99 5.60 5.71
C ILE A 157 -8.87 5.14 6.88
N PHE A 158 -9.16 6.02 7.85
CA PHE A 158 -10.01 5.68 9.00
C PHE A 158 -11.42 5.26 8.58
N LEU A 159 -12.02 5.97 7.63
CA LEU A 159 -13.34 5.63 7.10
C LEU A 159 -13.32 4.27 6.39
N SER A 160 -12.28 3.97 5.62
CA SER A 160 -12.13 2.68 4.93
C SER A 160 -12.05 1.51 5.91
N VAL A 161 -11.33 1.67 7.03
CA VAL A 161 -11.25 0.67 8.10
C VAL A 161 -12.63 0.40 8.72
N ALA A 162 -13.37 1.46 9.04
CA ALA A 162 -14.72 1.34 9.60
C ALA A 162 -15.68 0.63 8.63
N ILE A 163 -15.65 1.02 7.35
CA ILE A 163 -16.46 0.40 6.29
C ILE A 163 -16.07 -1.07 6.09
N ALA A 164 -14.77 -1.36 6.00
CA ALA A 164 -14.27 -2.72 5.82
C ALA A 164 -14.66 -3.63 7.00
N PHE A 165 -14.58 -3.13 8.23
CA PHE A 165 -15.01 -3.86 9.42
C PHE A 165 -16.50 -4.20 9.36
N PHE A 166 -17.35 -3.22 9.10
CA PHE A 166 -18.80 -3.41 9.07
C PHE A 166 -19.23 -4.38 7.95
N PHE A 167 -18.77 -4.14 6.72
CA PHE A 167 -19.14 -4.98 5.58
C PHE A 167 -18.47 -6.37 5.65
N GLY A 168 -17.24 -6.45 6.15
CA GLY A 168 -16.56 -7.73 6.38
C GLY A 168 -17.33 -8.60 7.40
N MET A 169 -17.80 -8.01 8.49
CA MET A 169 -18.64 -8.69 9.47
C MET A 169 -19.96 -9.17 8.84
N LEU A 170 -20.61 -8.33 8.03
CA LEU A 170 -21.87 -8.67 7.35
C LEU A 170 -21.67 -9.83 6.36
N VAL A 171 -20.63 -9.77 5.52
CA VAL A 171 -20.32 -10.83 4.55
C VAL A 171 -19.96 -12.13 5.25
N GLN A 172 -19.19 -12.07 6.34
CA GLN A 172 -18.84 -13.24 7.12
C GLN A 172 -20.07 -13.85 7.80
N TRP A 173 -20.97 -13.03 8.32
CA TRP A 173 -22.23 -13.49 8.88
C TRP A 173 -23.09 -14.19 7.83
N LEU A 174 -23.27 -13.58 6.66
CA LEU A 174 -24.00 -14.18 5.54
C LEU A 174 -23.37 -15.51 5.10
N ALA A 175 -22.05 -15.57 4.96
CA ALA A 175 -21.33 -16.79 4.61
C ALA A 175 -21.58 -17.89 5.65
N ARG A 176 -21.56 -17.56 6.95
CA ARG A 176 -21.89 -18.53 8.02
C ARG A 176 -23.31 -19.02 7.91
N VAL A 177 -24.28 -18.15 7.74
CA VAL A 177 -25.71 -18.55 7.60
C VAL A 177 -25.90 -19.47 6.40
N VAL A 178 -25.25 -19.19 5.27
CA VAL A 178 -25.37 -20.02 4.07
C VAL A 178 -24.67 -21.36 4.20
N PHE A 179 -23.47 -21.41 4.79
CA PHE A 179 -22.61 -22.60 4.75
C PHE A 179 -22.53 -23.41 6.07
N THR A 180 -23.18 -22.99 7.18
CA THR A 180 -23.00 -23.61 8.50
C THR A 180 -23.57 -25.03 8.59
N PHE A 181 -24.75 -25.29 8.03
CA PHE A 181 -25.40 -26.59 8.09
C PHE A 181 -25.39 -27.28 6.73
N ASN A 182 -24.92 -28.51 6.65
CA ASN A 182 -24.88 -29.29 5.40
C ASN A 182 -24.13 -28.56 4.27
N TYR A 183 -22.94 -28.03 4.59
CA TYR A 183 -22.12 -27.24 3.65
C TYR A 183 -21.87 -27.98 2.32
N THR A 184 -21.70 -29.30 2.34
CA THR A 184 -21.42 -30.11 1.14
C THR A 184 -22.53 -30.03 0.09
N LYS A 185 -23.80 -30.04 0.51
CA LYS A 185 -24.93 -29.85 -0.42
C LYS A 185 -25.06 -28.41 -0.89
N LYS A 186 -24.87 -27.46 0.03
CA LYS A 186 -25.02 -26.04 -0.28
C LYS A 186 -23.85 -25.52 -1.13
N MET A 187 -22.63 -26.01 -0.92
CA MET A 187 -21.49 -25.67 -1.78
C MET A 187 -21.74 -25.93 -3.25
N LYS A 188 -22.39 -27.04 -3.59
CA LYS A 188 -22.67 -27.39 -4.98
C LYS A 188 -23.39 -26.28 -5.77
N TYR A 189 -24.26 -25.52 -5.11
CA TYR A 189 -25.06 -24.47 -5.75
C TYR A 189 -24.58 -23.05 -5.40
N SER A 190 -24.15 -22.83 -4.16
CA SER A 190 -23.84 -21.49 -3.66
C SER A 190 -22.41 -21.05 -3.93
N ILE A 191 -21.46 -22.00 -4.13
CA ILE A 191 -20.06 -21.64 -4.32
C ILE A 191 -19.82 -20.90 -5.63
N GLY A 192 -20.56 -21.30 -6.70
CA GLY A 192 -20.47 -20.61 -7.99
C GLY A 192 -20.95 -19.17 -7.92
N ILE A 193 -22.05 -18.92 -7.22
CA ILE A 193 -22.59 -17.58 -7.03
C ILE A 193 -21.66 -16.74 -6.15
N PHE A 194 -21.24 -17.28 -5.00
CA PHE A 194 -20.35 -16.58 -4.08
C PHE A 194 -18.98 -16.27 -4.73
N GLY A 195 -18.37 -17.29 -5.37
CA GLY A 195 -17.10 -17.12 -6.07
C GLY A 195 -17.21 -16.19 -7.28
N GLY A 196 -18.32 -16.26 -8.02
CA GLY A 196 -18.60 -15.35 -9.14
C GLY A 196 -18.71 -13.90 -8.69
N ILE A 197 -19.45 -13.62 -7.61
CA ILE A 197 -19.54 -12.26 -7.05
C ILE A 197 -18.18 -11.77 -6.57
N ALA A 198 -17.42 -12.62 -5.84
CA ALA A 198 -16.11 -12.26 -5.34
C ALA A 198 -15.12 -11.97 -6.48
N ALA A 199 -15.04 -12.85 -7.47
CA ALA A 199 -14.15 -12.67 -8.63
C ALA A 199 -14.54 -11.41 -9.46
N THR A 200 -15.83 -11.20 -9.69
CA THR A 200 -16.32 -10.02 -10.41
C THR A 200 -16.00 -8.73 -9.66
N SER A 201 -16.18 -8.71 -8.34
CA SER A 201 -15.86 -7.54 -7.51
C SER A 201 -14.36 -7.21 -7.55
N ILE A 202 -13.48 -8.22 -7.47
CA ILE A 202 -12.03 -8.02 -7.55
C ILE A 202 -11.63 -7.51 -8.94
N ILE A 203 -12.10 -8.14 -10.01
CA ILE A 203 -11.79 -7.73 -11.38
C ILE A 203 -12.32 -6.31 -11.66
N TYR A 204 -13.54 -6.01 -11.24
CA TYR A 204 -14.11 -4.67 -11.37
C TYR A 204 -13.26 -3.61 -10.66
N PHE A 205 -12.83 -3.90 -9.43
CA PHE A 205 -11.97 -3.00 -8.68
C PHE A 205 -10.61 -2.80 -9.38
N MET A 206 -9.98 -3.87 -9.87
CA MET A 206 -8.72 -3.79 -10.61
C MET A 206 -8.85 -2.93 -11.88
N LEU A 207 -9.91 -3.12 -12.65
CA LEU A 207 -10.13 -2.37 -13.90
C LEU A 207 -10.42 -0.89 -13.64
N ILE A 208 -11.22 -0.56 -12.64
CA ILE A 208 -11.61 0.83 -12.36
C ILE A 208 -10.50 1.62 -11.67
N LYS A 209 -9.75 0.99 -10.77
CA LYS A 209 -8.69 1.66 -10.01
C LYS A 209 -7.30 1.50 -10.61
N GLY A 210 -7.07 0.43 -11.36
CA GLY A 210 -5.77 0.17 -11.96
C GLY A 210 -5.54 0.84 -13.32
N LEU A 211 -6.60 1.01 -14.13
CA LEU A 211 -6.50 1.56 -15.50
C LEU A 211 -6.74 3.08 -15.60
N LYS A 212 -6.88 3.79 -14.48
CA LYS A 212 -7.04 5.27 -14.48
C LYS A 212 -5.72 5.97 -14.35
#